data_fcf60862fc7ce6a6d83b6b03975906ff
#
_entry.id   fcf60862fc7ce6a6d83b6b03975906ff
#
_cell.length_a   1.000
_cell.length_b   1.000
_cell.length_c   1.000
_cell.angle_alpha   90.00
_cell.angle_beta   90.00
_cell.angle_gamma   90.00
#
_symmetry.space_group_name_H-M   'P 1'
#
loop_
_entity.id
_entity.type
_entity.pdbx_description
1 polymer ?
#
loop_
_entity_poly.entity_id
_entity_poly.type
_entity_poly.pdbx_seq_one_letter_code
_entity_poly.pdbx_strand_id
1 'polypeptide(L)'
;MGGSGLVLLLVGAFAMVGAPLALARLRGPFVLRAVRVGGVAYAGLSVIATAFTVIPLIAGGPSVVSVPLLVHRLLRPSGITFETGPTATVTDGGVDRATLTPTDLGVPTRVLLIGAAHSVAAVSIMIAIALAQIAAAALRGEPSVPAAARSVTIVAVAIALGGISSSVLGQWGEWSSGRDALFVTAWGATGISHPGATLADLGSPAPAYFPLQIPFLPLLLGPGLTAIAAVFRAGERLHGDTEGLV
;
A
#
# COMPACT_ATOMS: atom_id res chain seq x y z
N MET A 1 2.58 -4.41 5.25
CA MET A 1 2.71 -4.94 3.87
C MET A 1 4.19 -5.04 3.56
N GLY A 2 4.70 -6.24 3.43
CA GLY A 2 6.11 -6.45 3.11
C GLY A 2 6.46 -5.77 1.78
N GLY A 3 7.69 -5.33 1.64
CA GLY A 3 8.18 -4.56 0.46
C GLY A 3 7.86 -5.17 -0.90
N SER A 4 7.51 -6.46 -0.95
CA SER A 4 7.06 -7.16 -2.17
C SER A 4 5.73 -6.64 -2.74
N GLY A 5 4.76 -6.25 -1.90
CA GLY A 5 3.47 -5.72 -2.38
C GLY A 5 3.62 -4.30 -2.96
N LEU A 6 4.46 -3.48 -2.34
CA LEU A 6 4.78 -2.14 -2.83
C LEU A 6 5.60 -2.22 -4.14
N VAL A 7 6.55 -3.16 -4.23
CA VAL A 7 7.34 -3.39 -5.44
C VAL A 7 6.45 -3.86 -6.59
N LEU A 8 5.51 -4.77 -6.37
CA LEU A 8 4.55 -5.21 -7.38
C LEU A 8 3.61 -4.08 -7.82
N LEU A 9 3.15 -3.24 -6.89
CA LEU A 9 2.36 -2.04 -7.20
C LEU A 9 3.18 -1.01 -7.99
N LEU A 10 4.42 -0.75 -7.60
CA LEU A 10 5.32 0.17 -8.30
C LEU A 10 5.73 -0.38 -9.67
N VAL A 11 6.03 -1.66 -9.77
CA VAL A 11 6.34 -2.33 -11.06
C VAL A 11 5.10 -2.34 -11.95
N GLY A 12 3.92 -2.61 -11.41
CA GLY A 12 2.66 -2.53 -12.16
C GLY A 12 2.33 -1.11 -12.61
N ALA A 13 2.48 -0.11 -11.73
CA ALA A 13 2.30 1.31 -12.07
C ALA A 13 3.36 1.79 -13.08
N PHE A 14 4.62 1.38 -12.92
CA PHE A 14 5.70 1.72 -13.84
C PHE A 14 5.51 1.03 -15.21
N ALA A 15 5.04 -0.21 -15.25
CA ALA A 15 4.68 -0.89 -16.48
C ALA A 15 3.47 -0.24 -17.15
N MET A 16 2.47 0.23 -16.39
CA MET A 16 1.29 0.92 -16.94
C MET A 16 1.62 2.33 -17.47
N VAL A 17 2.54 3.05 -16.87
CA VAL A 17 2.88 4.43 -17.26
C VAL A 17 4.15 4.47 -18.09
N GLY A 18 5.15 3.69 -17.73
CA GLY A 18 6.46 3.69 -18.40
C GLY A 18 6.44 2.96 -19.74
N ALA A 19 5.73 1.84 -19.84
CA ALA A 19 5.61 1.14 -21.12
C ALA A 19 4.87 1.97 -22.19
N PRO A 20 3.72 2.63 -21.91
CA PRO A 20 3.10 3.54 -22.86
C PRO A 20 3.96 4.74 -23.24
N LEU A 21 4.71 5.32 -22.28
CA LEU A 21 5.63 6.42 -22.56
C LEU A 21 6.83 5.98 -23.43
N ALA A 22 7.39 4.81 -23.18
CA ALA A 22 8.41 4.22 -24.05
C ALA A 22 7.84 3.86 -25.44
N LEU A 23 6.57 3.45 -25.49
CA LEU A 23 5.81 3.14 -26.69
C LEU A 23 5.22 4.38 -27.37
N ALA A 24 5.25 5.56 -26.73
CA ALA A 24 4.74 6.82 -27.32
C ALA A 24 5.47 7.22 -28.61
N ARG A 25 6.63 6.64 -28.88
CA ARG A 25 7.31 6.70 -30.19
C ARG A 25 6.66 5.80 -31.26
N LEU A 26 5.76 4.90 -30.86
CA LEU A 26 4.98 4.06 -31.75
C LEU A 26 3.64 4.73 -32.05
N ARG A 27 3.00 4.34 -33.16
CA ARG A 27 1.75 4.94 -33.65
C ARG A 27 0.67 4.97 -32.55
N GLY A 28 0.03 6.11 -32.36
CA GLY A 28 -0.95 6.39 -31.30
C GLY A 28 -2.01 5.31 -31.02
N PRO A 29 -2.63 4.63 -32.03
CA PRO A 29 -3.61 3.59 -31.81
C PRO A 29 -3.07 2.34 -31.11
N PHE A 30 -1.78 2.03 -31.28
CA PHE A 30 -1.15 0.87 -30.62
C PHE A 30 -1.01 1.13 -29.12
N VAL A 31 -0.60 2.34 -28.72
CA VAL A 31 -0.47 2.71 -27.31
C VAL A 31 -1.81 2.63 -26.59
N LEU A 32 -2.89 3.14 -27.20
CA LEU A 32 -4.22 3.09 -26.63
C LEU A 32 -4.74 1.66 -26.46
N ARG A 33 -4.47 0.76 -27.44
CA ARG A 33 -4.80 -0.67 -27.30
C ARG A 33 -3.99 -1.31 -26.18
N ALA A 34 -2.71 -1.01 -26.06
CA ALA A 34 -1.85 -1.53 -24.99
C ALA A 34 -2.34 -1.08 -23.61
N VAL A 35 -2.71 0.19 -23.44
CA VAL A 35 -3.29 0.71 -22.19
C VAL A 35 -4.61 0.04 -21.85
N ARG A 36 -5.50 -0.15 -22.85
CA ARG A 36 -6.78 -0.83 -22.62
C ARG A 36 -6.60 -2.28 -22.16
N VAL A 37 -5.79 -3.05 -22.89
CA VAL A 37 -5.54 -4.47 -22.56
C VAL A 37 -4.79 -4.60 -21.24
N GLY A 38 -3.74 -3.79 -21.06
CA GLY A 38 -2.93 -3.75 -19.85
C GLY A 38 -3.77 -3.38 -18.62
N GLY A 39 -4.69 -2.43 -18.73
CA GLY A 39 -5.60 -2.06 -17.65
C GLY A 39 -6.51 -3.21 -17.21
N VAL A 40 -7.13 -3.90 -18.17
CA VAL A 40 -7.97 -5.06 -17.87
C VAL A 40 -7.15 -6.21 -17.26
N ALA A 41 -5.99 -6.50 -17.83
CA ALA A 41 -5.09 -7.54 -17.31
C ALA A 41 -4.61 -7.21 -15.87
N TYR A 42 -4.24 -5.95 -15.62
CA TYR A 42 -3.83 -5.52 -14.28
C TYR A 42 -4.98 -5.60 -13.26
N ALA A 43 -6.20 -5.22 -13.65
CA ALA A 43 -7.36 -5.38 -12.79
C ALA A 43 -7.57 -6.87 -12.41
N GLY A 44 -7.47 -7.78 -13.37
CA GLY A 44 -7.54 -9.23 -13.13
C GLY A 44 -6.43 -9.73 -12.19
N LEU A 45 -5.19 -9.31 -12.43
CA LEU A 45 -4.06 -9.64 -11.56
C LEU A 45 -4.23 -9.10 -10.14
N SER A 46 -4.79 -7.89 -9.99
CA SER A 46 -5.08 -7.30 -8.68
C SER A 46 -6.08 -8.13 -7.88
N VAL A 47 -7.12 -8.67 -8.53
CA VAL A 47 -8.08 -9.60 -7.89
C VAL A 47 -7.38 -10.86 -7.43
N ILE A 48 -6.57 -11.47 -8.28
CA ILE A 48 -5.83 -12.69 -7.97
C ILE A 48 -4.86 -12.45 -6.80
N ALA A 49 -4.06 -11.38 -6.87
CA ALA A 49 -3.11 -11.04 -5.81
C ALA A 49 -3.82 -10.81 -4.46
N THR A 50 -4.99 -10.15 -4.49
CA THR A 50 -5.80 -9.94 -3.29
C THR A 50 -6.31 -11.27 -2.73
N ALA A 51 -6.77 -12.18 -3.58
CA ALA A 51 -7.21 -13.50 -3.15
C ALA A 51 -6.09 -14.28 -2.47
N PHE A 52 -4.87 -14.26 -3.00
CA PHE A 52 -3.69 -14.88 -2.36
C PHE A 52 -3.35 -14.29 -0.99
N THR A 53 -3.64 -13.00 -0.78
CA THR A 53 -3.43 -12.35 0.53
C THR A 53 -4.57 -12.66 1.51
N VAL A 54 -5.81 -12.69 1.02
CA VAL A 54 -7.01 -12.78 1.85
C VAL A 54 -7.35 -14.22 2.24
N ILE A 55 -7.15 -15.18 1.35
CA ILE A 55 -7.49 -16.59 1.61
C ILE A 55 -6.78 -17.13 2.84
N PRO A 56 -5.44 -16.96 3.02
CA PRO A 56 -4.77 -17.39 4.25
C PRO A 56 -5.32 -16.71 5.50
N LEU A 57 -5.62 -15.40 5.43
CA LEU A 57 -6.20 -14.67 6.56
C LEU A 57 -7.56 -15.20 6.97
N ILE A 58 -8.42 -15.56 6.01
CA ILE A 58 -9.74 -16.16 6.29
C ILE A 58 -9.56 -17.56 6.90
N ALA A 59 -8.66 -18.37 6.35
CA ALA A 59 -8.40 -19.73 6.80
C ALA A 59 -7.63 -19.82 8.14
N GLY A 60 -7.17 -18.70 8.72
CA GLY A 60 -6.31 -18.71 9.91
C GLY A 60 -4.88 -19.20 9.64
N GLY A 61 -4.50 -19.26 8.36
CA GLY A 61 -3.18 -19.70 7.93
C GLY A 61 -2.08 -18.66 8.16
N PRO A 62 -0.83 -19.00 7.82
CA PRO A 62 0.31 -18.12 8.00
C PRO A 62 0.17 -16.86 7.14
N SER A 63 0.36 -15.71 7.76
CA SER A 63 0.24 -14.39 7.11
C SER A 63 1.47 -13.56 7.42
N VAL A 64 2.12 -13.03 6.39
CA VAL A 64 3.29 -12.16 6.56
C VAL A 64 2.82 -10.76 6.94
N VAL A 65 3.16 -10.32 8.15
CA VAL A 65 2.83 -8.98 8.66
C VAL A 65 4.07 -8.26 9.17
N SER A 66 4.12 -6.95 8.94
CA SER A 66 5.14 -6.07 9.50
C SER A 66 4.61 -5.49 10.80
N VAL A 67 5.24 -5.81 11.91
CA VAL A 67 4.81 -5.44 13.25
C VAL A 67 5.69 -4.32 13.77
N PRO A 68 5.13 -3.18 14.24
CA PRO A 68 5.90 -2.15 14.91
C PRO A 68 6.36 -2.66 16.28
N LEU A 69 7.63 -2.45 16.60
CA LEU A 69 8.25 -2.82 17.87
C LEU A 69 8.61 -1.57 18.67
N LEU A 70 8.61 -1.69 20.00
CA LEU A 70 9.37 -0.77 20.81
C LEU A 70 10.84 -0.90 20.42
N VAL A 71 11.49 0.23 20.15
CA VAL A 71 12.87 0.26 19.63
C VAL A 71 13.77 -0.61 20.50
N HIS A 72 14.17 -1.77 19.95
CA HIS A 72 15.24 -2.55 20.52
C HIS A 72 16.56 -1.92 20.10
N ARG A 73 17.25 -1.29 21.05
CA ARG A 73 18.59 -0.79 20.80
C ARG A 73 19.48 -1.95 20.38
N LEU A 74 20.18 -1.78 19.26
CA LEU A 74 21.25 -2.66 18.84
C LEU A 74 22.46 -2.44 19.78
N LEU A 75 22.30 -2.82 21.05
CA LEU A 75 23.37 -2.74 22.00
C LEU A 75 24.37 -3.83 21.67
N ARG A 76 25.62 -3.46 21.48
CA ARG A 76 26.72 -4.41 21.42
C ARG A 76 26.75 -5.17 22.74
N PRO A 77 26.69 -6.49 22.74
CA PRO A 77 26.85 -7.26 23.96
C PRO A 77 28.17 -6.88 24.62
N SER A 78 28.13 -6.53 25.90
CA SER A 78 29.36 -6.22 26.65
C SER A 78 30.28 -7.43 26.69
N GLY A 79 31.56 -7.25 26.34
CA GLY A 79 32.56 -8.32 26.36
C GLY A 79 32.83 -9.00 25.02
N ILE A 80 32.20 -8.60 23.91
CA ILE A 80 32.57 -9.07 22.57
C ILE A 80 33.51 -8.09 21.90
N THR A 81 34.74 -8.52 21.62
CA THR A 81 35.71 -7.80 20.80
C THR A 81 35.78 -8.42 19.43
N PHE A 82 35.69 -7.60 18.37
CA PHE A 82 35.88 -8.05 17.00
C PHE A 82 37.35 -7.82 16.60
N GLU A 83 38.05 -8.83 16.13
CA GLU A 83 39.39 -8.68 15.57
C GLU A 83 39.36 -7.97 14.21
N THR A 84 38.33 -8.20 13.43
CA THR A 84 38.00 -7.46 12.20
C THR A 84 36.55 -7.13 12.21
N GLY A 85 36.19 -5.86 12.04
CA GLY A 85 34.81 -5.39 12.15
C GLY A 85 34.53 -4.21 11.23
N PRO A 86 33.30 -3.67 11.27
CA PRO A 86 32.92 -2.52 10.47
C PRO A 86 33.80 -1.31 10.85
N THR A 87 34.22 -0.54 9.86
CA THR A 87 35.01 0.68 10.04
C THR A 87 34.21 1.86 10.60
N ALA A 88 32.87 1.76 10.52
CA ALA A 88 31.96 2.79 11.05
C ALA A 88 31.55 2.46 12.49
N THR A 89 31.51 3.50 13.33
CA THR A 89 30.99 3.41 14.70
C THR A 89 29.50 3.72 14.68
N VAL A 90 28.66 2.77 15.12
CA VAL A 90 27.24 3.00 15.33
C VAL A 90 27.07 3.69 16.67
N THR A 91 26.67 4.97 16.66
CA THR A 91 26.46 5.78 17.88
C THR A 91 25.05 5.64 18.43
N ASP A 92 24.06 5.37 17.57
CA ASP A 92 22.67 5.10 17.93
C ASP A 92 22.01 4.26 16.83
N GLY A 93 21.01 3.47 17.21
CA GLY A 93 20.25 2.65 16.28
C GLY A 93 19.41 1.59 16.99
N GLY A 94 18.41 1.11 16.30
CA GLY A 94 17.53 0.07 16.82
C GLY A 94 16.65 -0.53 15.72
N VAL A 95 15.96 -1.61 16.08
CA VAL A 95 14.94 -2.25 15.24
C VAL A 95 13.58 -1.75 15.72
N ASP A 96 12.88 -1.03 14.86
CA ASP A 96 11.54 -0.48 15.12
C ASP A 96 10.41 -1.31 14.50
N ARG A 97 10.75 -2.24 13.60
CA ARG A 97 9.80 -3.13 12.93
C ARG A 97 10.36 -4.53 12.76
N ALA A 98 9.51 -5.53 12.94
CA ALA A 98 9.82 -6.91 12.62
C ALA A 98 8.81 -7.47 11.61
N THR A 99 9.28 -8.33 10.71
CA THR A 99 8.41 -9.13 9.86
C THR A 99 8.14 -10.46 10.55
N LEU A 100 6.88 -10.70 10.87
CA LEU A 100 6.43 -11.93 11.50
C LEU A 100 5.53 -12.71 10.54
N THR A 101 5.47 -14.02 10.74
CA THR A 101 4.56 -14.91 10.02
C THR A 101 3.65 -15.62 11.03
N PRO A 102 2.76 -14.90 11.72
CA PRO A 102 1.85 -15.49 12.69
C PRO A 102 0.80 -16.36 12.00
N THR A 103 0.34 -17.38 12.72
CA THR A 103 -0.86 -18.15 12.44
C THR A 103 -1.93 -17.81 13.47
N ASP A 104 -3.17 -18.13 13.18
CA ASP A 104 -4.31 -18.00 14.13
C ASP A 104 -4.49 -16.61 14.75
N LEU A 105 -4.25 -15.57 13.93
CA LEU A 105 -4.53 -14.19 14.33
C LEU A 105 -5.99 -14.04 14.80
N GLY A 106 -6.23 -13.18 15.77
CA GLY A 106 -7.57 -12.85 16.23
C GLY A 106 -8.50 -12.39 15.12
N VAL A 107 -9.79 -12.70 15.20
CA VAL A 107 -10.78 -12.30 14.18
C VAL A 107 -10.77 -10.80 13.89
N PRO A 108 -10.71 -9.89 14.89
CA PRO A 108 -10.64 -8.45 14.62
C PRO A 108 -9.41 -8.07 13.80
N THR A 109 -8.25 -8.63 14.13
CA THR A 109 -6.99 -8.39 13.41
C THR A 109 -7.08 -8.83 11.95
N ARG A 110 -7.64 -10.02 11.71
CA ARG A 110 -7.86 -10.52 10.34
C ARG A 110 -8.78 -9.61 9.54
N VAL A 111 -9.89 -9.16 10.12
CA VAL A 111 -10.83 -8.23 9.46
C VAL A 111 -10.15 -6.92 9.07
N LEU A 112 -9.31 -6.35 9.94
CA LEU A 112 -8.55 -5.13 9.64
C LEU A 112 -7.58 -5.33 8.47
N LEU A 113 -6.81 -6.42 8.47
CA LEU A 113 -5.86 -6.75 7.41
C LEU A 113 -6.56 -7.04 6.07
N ILE A 114 -7.67 -7.77 6.11
CA ILE A 114 -8.52 -8.04 4.94
C ILE A 114 -9.08 -6.73 4.39
N GLY A 115 -9.61 -5.86 5.25
CA GLY A 115 -10.13 -4.55 4.88
C GLY A 115 -9.08 -3.66 4.22
N ALA A 116 -7.85 -3.65 4.76
CA ALA A 116 -6.73 -2.94 4.17
C ALA A 116 -6.40 -3.47 2.76
N ALA A 117 -6.29 -4.79 2.59
CA ALA A 117 -5.99 -5.43 1.32
C ALA A 117 -7.07 -5.14 0.26
N HIS A 118 -8.35 -5.23 0.64
CA HIS A 118 -9.46 -4.90 -0.25
C HIS A 118 -9.47 -3.43 -0.67
N SER A 119 -9.17 -2.50 0.26
CA SER A 119 -9.11 -1.08 -0.06
C SER A 119 -8.03 -0.78 -1.10
N VAL A 120 -6.84 -1.36 -0.97
CA VAL A 120 -5.76 -1.24 -1.96
C VAL A 120 -6.18 -1.80 -3.32
N ALA A 121 -6.78 -3.00 -3.32
CA ALA A 121 -7.23 -3.65 -4.54
C ALA A 121 -8.32 -2.84 -5.25
N ALA A 122 -9.30 -2.33 -4.51
CA ALA A 122 -10.37 -1.52 -5.06
C ALA A 122 -9.83 -0.27 -5.76
N VAL A 123 -8.91 0.47 -5.11
CA VAL A 123 -8.27 1.64 -5.72
C VAL A 123 -7.53 1.25 -7.00
N SER A 124 -6.72 0.20 -6.96
CA SER A 124 -5.92 -0.28 -8.09
C SER A 124 -6.81 -0.67 -9.27
N ILE A 125 -7.89 -1.41 -9.01
CA ILE A 125 -8.86 -1.84 -10.02
C ILE A 125 -9.58 -0.63 -10.63
N MET A 126 -10.01 0.33 -9.80
CA MET A 126 -10.71 1.53 -10.28
C MET A 126 -9.82 2.38 -11.18
N ILE A 127 -8.54 2.56 -10.83
CA ILE A 127 -7.57 3.25 -11.68
C ILE A 127 -7.41 2.51 -13.02
N ALA A 128 -7.22 1.20 -12.97
CA ALA A 128 -7.02 0.37 -14.15
C ALA A 128 -8.23 0.42 -15.11
N ILE A 129 -9.44 0.31 -14.57
CA ILE A 129 -10.68 0.39 -15.33
C ILE A 129 -10.85 1.78 -15.95
N ALA A 130 -10.61 2.85 -15.18
CA ALA A 130 -10.71 4.22 -15.68
C ALA A 130 -9.76 4.47 -16.85
N LEU A 131 -8.50 4.04 -16.74
CA LEU A 131 -7.52 4.15 -17.82
C LEU A 131 -7.95 3.35 -19.06
N ALA A 132 -8.45 2.12 -18.86
CA ALA A 132 -8.94 1.29 -19.96
C ALA A 132 -10.16 1.91 -20.66
N GLN A 133 -11.07 2.55 -19.93
CA GLN A 133 -12.24 3.24 -20.46
C GLN A 133 -11.83 4.48 -21.27
N ILE A 134 -10.92 5.30 -20.75
CA ILE A 134 -10.40 6.49 -21.45
C ILE A 134 -9.71 6.05 -22.76
N ALA A 135 -8.87 5.02 -22.71
CA ALA A 135 -8.20 4.49 -23.91
C ALA A 135 -9.20 3.92 -24.92
N ALA A 136 -10.26 3.24 -24.46
CA ALA A 136 -11.29 2.73 -25.34
C ALA A 136 -12.12 3.83 -26.03
N ALA A 137 -12.44 4.91 -25.32
CA ALA A 137 -13.14 6.06 -25.88
C ALA A 137 -12.28 6.76 -26.94
N ALA A 138 -10.99 6.98 -26.65
CA ALA A 138 -10.05 7.56 -27.59
C ALA A 138 -9.87 6.71 -28.87
N LEU A 139 -9.89 5.37 -28.75
CA LEU A 139 -9.83 4.47 -29.90
C LEU A 139 -11.07 4.52 -30.79
N ARG A 140 -12.23 4.86 -30.25
CA ARG A 140 -13.48 5.03 -31.03
C ARG A 140 -13.58 6.41 -31.72
N GLY A 141 -12.63 7.29 -31.46
CA GLY A 141 -12.71 8.66 -31.96
C GLY A 141 -13.77 9.51 -31.27
N GLU A 142 -14.27 9.05 -30.12
CA GLU A 142 -15.25 9.73 -29.26
C GLU A 142 -14.57 10.29 -28.00
N PRO A 143 -13.65 11.23 -28.08
CA PRO A 143 -13.04 11.82 -26.90
C PRO A 143 -14.07 12.71 -26.20
N SER A 144 -15.03 12.11 -25.47
CA SER A 144 -15.93 12.91 -24.66
C SER A 144 -15.17 13.35 -23.39
N VAL A 145 -14.76 14.61 -23.39
CA VAL A 145 -14.14 15.26 -22.21
C VAL A 145 -14.98 15.05 -20.94
N PRO A 146 -16.34 15.07 -20.98
CA PRO A 146 -17.15 14.78 -19.80
C PRO A 146 -16.94 13.39 -19.21
N ALA A 147 -16.84 12.36 -20.06
CA ALA A 147 -16.62 11.00 -19.61
C ALA A 147 -15.24 10.82 -18.99
N ALA A 148 -14.21 11.43 -19.57
CA ALA A 148 -12.87 11.45 -19.02
C ALA A 148 -12.82 12.18 -17.67
N ALA A 149 -13.42 13.37 -17.57
CA ALA A 149 -13.47 14.13 -16.32
C ALA A 149 -14.22 13.38 -15.22
N ARG A 150 -15.31 12.66 -15.55
CA ARG A 150 -16.02 11.80 -14.59
C ARG A 150 -15.14 10.65 -14.10
N SER A 151 -14.46 9.96 -15.00
CA SER A 151 -13.54 8.87 -14.67
C SER A 151 -12.42 9.34 -13.76
N VAL A 152 -11.81 10.50 -14.04
CA VAL A 152 -10.77 11.11 -13.19
C VAL A 152 -11.33 11.46 -11.81
N THR A 153 -12.54 12.01 -11.73
CA THR A 153 -13.17 12.33 -10.44
C THR A 153 -13.41 11.06 -9.60
N ILE A 154 -13.91 9.99 -10.21
CA ILE A 154 -14.14 8.71 -9.52
C ILE A 154 -12.80 8.15 -8.99
N VAL A 155 -11.76 8.18 -9.80
CA VAL A 155 -10.41 7.75 -9.39
C VAL A 155 -9.86 8.62 -8.25
N ALA A 156 -10.06 9.94 -8.32
CA ALA A 156 -9.65 10.87 -7.27
C ALA A 156 -10.29 10.53 -5.92
N VAL A 157 -11.59 10.29 -5.92
CA VAL A 157 -12.34 9.89 -4.71
C VAL A 157 -11.87 8.51 -4.22
N ALA A 158 -11.66 7.56 -5.13
CA ALA A 158 -11.16 6.25 -4.78
C ALA A 158 -9.76 6.30 -4.14
N ILE A 159 -8.84 7.09 -4.69
CA ILE A 159 -7.50 7.29 -4.12
C ILE A 159 -7.59 7.92 -2.74
N ALA A 160 -8.39 8.97 -2.57
CA ALA A 160 -8.55 9.63 -1.29
C ALA A 160 -9.13 8.68 -0.23
N LEU A 161 -10.31 8.14 -0.46
CA LEU A 161 -11.00 7.29 0.52
C LEU A 161 -10.31 5.94 0.69
N GLY A 162 -9.99 5.26 -0.40
CA GLY A 162 -9.37 3.95 -0.35
C GLY A 162 -7.93 4.00 0.16
N GLY A 163 -7.18 5.04 -0.17
CA GLY A 163 -5.82 5.26 0.34
C GLY A 163 -5.80 5.54 1.83
N ILE A 164 -6.71 6.36 2.34
CA ILE A 164 -6.86 6.61 3.78
C ILE A 164 -7.31 5.33 4.48
N SER A 165 -8.35 4.67 3.97
CA SER A 165 -8.88 3.44 4.58
C SER A 165 -7.83 2.35 4.63
N SER A 166 -7.09 2.12 3.54
CA SER A 166 -6.03 1.10 3.50
C SER A 166 -4.91 1.39 4.49
N SER A 167 -4.52 2.66 4.63
CA SER A 167 -3.48 3.08 5.56
C SER A 167 -3.90 2.89 7.02
N VAL A 168 -5.08 3.37 7.38
CA VAL A 168 -5.60 3.27 8.77
C VAL A 168 -5.85 1.82 9.14
N LEU A 169 -6.56 1.06 8.31
CA LEU A 169 -6.86 -0.35 8.56
C LEU A 169 -5.57 -1.20 8.58
N GLY A 170 -4.62 -0.90 7.68
CA GLY A 170 -3.33 -1.58 7.63
C GLY A 170 -2.52 -1.36 8.89
N GLN A 171 -2.34 -0.10 9.31
CA GLN A 171 -1.59 0.24 10.54
C GLN A 171 -2.23 -0.39 11.78
N TRP A 172 -3.57 -0.33 11.87
CA TRP A 172 -4.29 -0.94 12.98
C TRP A 172 -4.17 -2.47 12.97
N GLY A 173 -4.26 -3.09 11.79
CA GLY A 173 -4.09 -4.52 11.62
C GLY A 173 -2.67 -4.98 11.97
N GLU A 174 -1.63 -4.25 11.52
CA GLU A 174 -0.22 -4.52 11.85
C GLU A 174 0.03 -4.40 13.37
N TRP A 175 -0.47 -3.35 14.00
CA TRP A 175 -0.35 -3.17 15.44
C TRP A 175 -1.11 -4.25 16.23
N SER A 176 -2.33 -4.58 15.83
CA SER A 176 -3.12 -5.65 16.46
C SER A 176 -2.45 -7.00 16.30
N SER A 177 -1.85 -7.28 15.12
CA SER A 177 -1.03 -8.48 14.90
C SER A 177 0.16 -8.56 15.86
N GLY A 178 0.79 -7.41 16.13
CA GLY A 178 1.87 -7.31 17.11
C GLY A 178 1.41 -7.66 18.51
N ARG A 179 0.24 -7.19 18.90
CA ARG A 179 -0.36 -7.57 20.18
C ARG A 179 -0.69 -9.05 20.23
N ASP A 180 -1.34 -9.58 19.21
CA ASP A 180 -1.72 -11.00 19.15
C ASP A 180 -0.48 -11.92 19.22
N ALA A 181 0.63 -11.52 18.60
CA ALA A 181 1.83 -12.36 18.48
C ALA A 181 2.86 -12.16 19.60
N LEU A 182 2.96 -10.95 20.18
CA LEU A 182 4.07 -10.59 21.09
C LEU A 182 3.62 -10.16 22.49
N PHE A 183 2.31 -9.95 22.70
CA PHE A 183 1.84 -9.52 24.02
C PHE A 183 1.74 -10.68 24.98
N VAL A 184 2.61 -10.69 25.98
CA VAL A 184 2.67 -11.71 27.03
C VAL A 184 2.06 -11.16 28.31
N THR A 185 0.99 -11.78 28.79
CA THR A 185 0.29 -11.38 30.01
C THR A 185 0.87 -12.02 31.29
N ALA A 186 1.48 -13.20 31.14
CA ALA A 186 2.15 -13.89 32.25
C ALA A 186 3.30 -14.73 31.69
N TRP A 187 4.42 -14.77 32.39
CA TRP A 187 5.56 -15.56 32.03
C TRP A 187 6.25 -16.15 33.26
N GLY A 188 6.89 -17.28 33.08
CA GLY A 188 7.72 -17.89 34.09
C GLY A 188 8.99 -18.42 33.44
N ALA A 189 10.11 -18.34 34.11
CA ALA A 189 11.37 -18.86 33.62
C ALA A 189 12.07 -19.64 34.73
N THR A 190 12.68 -20.75 34.33
CA THR A 190 13.56 -21.55 35.19
C THR A 190 15.01 -21.30 34.79
N GLY A 191 15.90 -21.15 35.77
CA GLY A 191 17.33 -20.96 35.52
C GLY A 191 17.78 -19.51 35.25
N ILE A 192 16.95 -18.52 35.52
CA ILE A 192 17.34 -17.11 35.41
C ILE A 192 18.06 -16.66 36.69
N SER A 193 19.29 -16.15 36.55
CA SER A 193 20.14 -15.72 37.64
C SER A 193 19.73 -14.40 38.28
N HIS A 194 18.80 -13.65 37.68
CA HIS A 194 18.37 -12.32 38.13
C HIS A 194 16.89 -12.31 38.50
N PRO A 195 16.55 -12.39 39.79
CA PRO A 195 15.17 -12.22 40.25
C PRO A 195 14.69 -10.80 39.90
N GLY A 196 13.59 -10.71 39.17
CA GLY A 196 13.01 -9.42 38.74
C GLY A 196 13.38 -8.98 37.32
N ALA A 197 14.11 -9.78 36.55
CA ALA A 197 14.32 -9.51 35.13
C ALA A 197 12.98 -9.40 34.38
N THR A 198 12.85 -8.37 33.55
CA THR A 198 11.70 -8.25 32.65
C THR A 198 11.92 -9.03 31.37
N LEU A 199 10.85 -9.32 30.61
CA LEU A 199 10.95 -9.96 29.28
C LEU A 199 11.83 -9.13 28.33
N ALA A 200 11.81 -7.80 28.45
CA ALA A 200 12.67 -6.91 27.68
C ALA A 200 14.15 -7.10 28.01
N ASP A 201 14.50 -7.33 29.28
CA ASP A 201 15.88 -7.62 29.71
C ASP A 201 16.37 -8.97 29.17
N LEU A 202 15.45 -9.88 28.87
CA LEU A 202 15.72 -11.17 28.24
C LEU A 202 15.74 -11.10 26.70
N GLY A 203 15.63 -9.89 26.13
CA GLY A 203 15.66 -9.67 24.68
C GLY A 203 14.37 -10.03 23.97
N SER A 204 13.25 -10.22 24.69
CA SER A 204 11.95 -10.45 24.06
C SER A 204 11.44 -9.15 23.43
N PRO A 205 11.09 -9.12 22.14
CA PRO A 205 10.55 -7.94 21.50
C PRO A 205 9.15 -7.62 22.09
N ALA A 206 8.90 -6.34 22.37
CA ALA A 206 7.60 -5.87 22.82
C ALA A 206 6.88 -5.12 21.69
N PRO A 207 5.54 -5.24 21.57
CA PRO A 207 4.79 -4.47 20.60
C PRO A 207 4.87 -2.99 20.93
N ALA A 208 5.02 -2.14 19.90
CA ALA A 208 5.01 -0.69 20.06
C ALA A 208 3.61 -0.17 20.40
N TYR A 209 3.54 1.10 20.84
CA TYR A 209 2.27 1.83 20.86
C TYR A 209 1.74 1.99 19.44
N PHE A 210 0.42 2.19 19.32
CA PHE A 210 -0.21 2.39 18.02
C PHE A 210 0.34 3.62 17.30
N PRO A 211 1.12 3.45 16.19
CA PRO A 211 1.72 4.57 15.49
C PRO A 211 0.76 5.04 14.39
N LEU A 212 -0.14 5.96 14.68
CA LEU A 212 -0.99 6.54 13.64
C LEU A 212 -0.17 7.43 12.72
N GLN A 213 0.09 6.98 11.52
CA GLN A 213 0.73 7.76 10.45
C GLN A 213 -0.33 8.21 9.45
N ILE A 214 -0.45 9.52 9.27
CA ILE A 214 -1.41 10.09 8.32
C ILE A 214 -0.85 9.92 6.89
N PRO A 215 -1.59 9.30 5.97
CA PRO A 215 -1.13 9.10 4.60
C PRO A 215 -1.31 10.39 3.79
N PHE A 216 -0.31 11.26 3.76
CA PHE A 216 -0.38 12.54 3.05
C PHE A 216 -0.58 12.37 1.53
N LEU A 217 -0.02 11.33 0.92
CA LEU A 217 -0.10 11.15 -0.52
C LEU A 217 -1.55 11.00 -1.05
N PRO A 218 -2.42 10.15 -0.50
CA PRO A 218 -3.82 10.10 -0.89
C PRO A 218 -4.58 11.41 -0.64
N LEU A 219 -4.23 12.12 0.45
CA LEU A 219 -4.83 13.41 0.80
C LEU A 219 -4.48 14.52 -0.19
N LEU A 220 -3.32 14.46 -0.84
CA LEU A 220 -2.91 15.43 -1.86
C LEU A 220 -3.38 15.02 -3.25
N LEU A 221 -3.25 13.74 -3.62
CA LEU A 221 -3.60 13.26 -4.95
C LEU A 221 -5.11 13.31 -5.23
N GLY A 222 -5.95 13.01 -4.25
CA GLY A 222 -7.40 13.05 -4.41
C GLY A 222 -7.91 14.45 -4.81
N PRO A 223 -7.70 15.49 -4.00
CA PRO A 223 -8.06 16.86 -4.35
C PRO A 223 -7.35 17.38 -5.61
N GLY A 224 -6.07 17.05 -5.80
CA GLY A 224 -5.30 17.45 -7.00
C GLY A 224 -5.93 16.92 -8.29
N LEU A 225 -6.28 15.64 -8.34
CA LEU A 225 -6.97 15.05 -9.49
C LEU A 225 -8.39 15.62 -9.66
N THR A 226 -9.08 15.92 -8.58
CA THR A 226 -10.40 16.57 -8.65
C THR A 226 -10.30 17.97 -9.25
N ALA A 227 -9.27 18.74 -8.91
CA ALA A 227 -9.00 20.05 -9.51
C ALA A 227 -8.71 19.92 -11.01
N ILE A 228 -7.89 18.96 -11.43
CA ILE A 228 -7.63 18.67 -12.85
C ILE A 228 -8.93 18.34 -13.58
N ALA A 229 -9.78 17.49 -13.02
CA ALA A 229 -11.08 17.16 -13.61
C ALA A 229 -12.00 18.38 -13.72
N ALA A 230 -11.92 19.33 -12.79
CA ALA A 230 -12.67 20.58 -12.85
C ALA A 230 -12.17 21.50 -13.98
N VAL A 231 -10.86 21.58 -14.17
CA VAL A 231 -10.27 22.34 -15.29
C VAL A 231 -10.71 21.79 -16.65
N PHE A 232 -10.71 20.45 -16.83
CA PHE A 232 -11.23 19.84 -18.05
C PHE A 232 -12.68 20.20 -18.31
N ARG A 233 -13.54 20.16 -17.28
CA ARG A 233 -14.96 20.56 -17.41
C ARG A 233 -15.14 22.05 -17.75
N ALA A 234 -14.30 22.91 -17.19
CA ALA A 234 -14.35 24.34 -17.49
C ALA A 234 -13.91 24.62 -18.95
N GLY A 235 -12.85 23.95 -19.40
CA GLY A 235 -12.36 24.08 -20.79
C GLY A 235 -13.40 23.64 -21.83
N GLU A 236 -14.17 22.58 -21.54
CA GLU A 236 -15.25 22.11 -22.41
C GLU A 236 -16.38 23.14 -22.53
N ARG A 237 -16.81 23.78 -21.45
CA ARG A 237 -17.83 24.83 -21.48
C ARG A 237 -17.40 25.99 -22.36
N LEU A 238 -16.14 26.45 -22.23
CA LEU A 238 -15.58 27.51 -23.05
C LEU A 238 -15.54 27.14 -24.53
N HIS A 239 -15.26 25.88 -24.86
CA HIS A 239 -15.23 25.42 -26.25
C HIS A 239 -16.64 25.39 -26.86
N GLY A 240 -17.63 24.88 -26.12
CA GLY A 240 -19.03 24.88 -26.55
C GLY A 240 -19.60 26.29 -26.76
N ASP A 241 -19.20 27.26 -25.92
CA ASP A 241 -19.64 28.65 -26.05
C ASP A 241 -19.05 29.33 -27.29
N THR A 242 -17.85 28.90 -27.75
CA THR A 242 -17.22 29.47 -28.97
C THR A 242 -17.72 28.82 -30.25
N GLU A 243 -18.15 27.58 -30.27
CA GLU A 243 -18.76 26.93 -31.45
C GLU A 243 -20.12 27.54 -31.86
N GLY A 244 -20.81 28.17 -30.91
CA GLY A 244 -22.07 28.89 -31.19
C GLY A 244 -21.91 30.29 -31.74
N LEU A 245 -20.68 30.79 -31.88
CA LEU A 245 -20.38 32.15 -32.37
C LEU A 245 -19.84 32.20 -33.83
N VAL A 246 -19.69 31.07 -34.47
CA VAL A 246 -19.27 30.92 -35.90
C VAL A 246 -20.43 30.31 -36.67
#